data_f86e52b2e5596642cb923efcf243c600
#
_entry.id   f86e52b2e5596642cb923efcf243c600
#
_cell.length_a   1.000
_cell.length_b   1.000
_cell.length_c   1.000
_cell.angle_alpha   90.00
_cell.angle_beta   90.00
_cell.angle_gamma   90.00
#
_symmetry.space_group_name_H-M   'P 1'
#
loop_
_entity.id
_entity.type
_entity.pdbx_description
1 polymer ?
#
loop_
_entity_poly.entity_id
_entity_poly.type
_entity_poly.pdbx_seq_one_letter_code
_entity_poly.pdbx_strand_id
1 'polypeptide(L)'
;TTLKMLMNSCFGYSIKRPKNIKHKYSKDVDKDIEIFAPYVYKYKFNDDKTSGYVSLINSFVPHFMLPQFAKSLLDAYKRKMDKIKSIVKVYYENIDAILIDEHDYNKLNDMGLINNELGGFKIEHVFTEIAIMSSKRYVATLDNGEKFYHCVNESVDYYDFVNQVKRMTGQK
;
A
#
# COMPACT_ATOMS: atom_id res chain seq x y z
N THR A 1 -12.74 12.51 8.61
CA THR A 1 -11.54 12.46 7.73
C THR A 1 -10.25 12.72 8.49
N THR A 2 -10.21 13.71 9.39
CA THR A 2 -8.99 14.08 10.17
C THR A 2 -8.55 12.95 11.10
N LEU A 3 -9.47 12.28 11.78
CA LEU A 3 -9.16 11.16 12.66
C LEU A 3 -8.55 9.97 11.90
N LYS A 4 -9.08 9.62 10.72
CA LYS A 4 -8.54 8.56 9.86
C LYS A 4 -7.10 8.90 9.43
N MET A 5 -6.83 10.14 9.05
CA MET A 5 -5.46 10.59 8.71
C MET A 5 -4.53 10.49 9.89
N LEU A 6 -4.96 10.89 11.09
CA LEU A 6 -4.18 10.78 12.31
C LEU A 6 -3.83 9.33 12.64
N MET A 7 -4.81 8.42 12.61
CA MET A 7 -4.59 7.00 12.87
C MET A 7 -3.63 6.37 11.85
N ASN A 8 -3.78 6.65 10.56
CA ASN A 8 -2.88 6.16 9.52
C ASN A 8 -1.46 6.72 9.70
N SER A 9 -1.32 7.98 10.10
CA SER A 9 -0.03 8.60 10.40
C SER A 9 0.63 7.95 11.61
N CYS A 10 -0.10 7.72 12.69
CA CYS A 10 0.40 7.03 13.88
C CYS A 10 0.90 5.62 13.54
N PHE A 11 0.13 4.87 12.73
CA PHE A 11 0.56 3.55 12.25
C PHE A 11 1.84 3.66 11.40
N GLY A 12 1.85 4.56 10.41
CA GLY A 12 3.03 4.80 9.56
C GLY A 12 4.27 5.16 10.37
N TYR A 13 4.12 5.98 11.41
CA TYR A 13 5.23 6.32 12.31
C TYR A 13 5.71 5.12 13.13
N SER A 14 4.81 4.24 13.58
CA SER A 14 5.17 3.07 14.40
C SER A 14 6.04 2.05 13.66
N ILE A 15 5.96 2.03 12.31
CA ILE A 15 6.74 1.12 11.44
C ILE A 15 7.86 1.82 10.67
N LYS A 16 8.03 3.12 10.86
CA LYS A 16 9.06 3.87 10.14
C LYS A 16 10.45 3.32 10.45
N ARG A 17 11.25 3.07 9.40
CA ARG A 17 12.62 2.59 9.59
C ARG A 17 13.44 3.63 10.38
N PRO A 18 14.21 3.19 11.40
CA PRO A 18 15.00 4.10 12.24
C PRO A 18 16.15 4.76 11.49
N LYS A 19 16.52 4.24 10.32
CA LYS A 19 17.63 4.75 9.53
C LYS A 19 17.11 5.57 8.36
N ASN A 20 17.29 6.88 8.45
CA ASN A 20 17.10 7.78 7.33
C ASN A 20 18.47 8.08 6.72
N ILE A 21 18.75 7.52 5.55
CA ILE A 21 20.02 7.76 4.85
C ILE A 21 19.81 8.94 3.92
N LYS A 22 20.58 9.99 4.13
CA LYS A 22 20.66 11.15 3.22
C LYS A 22 21.90 11.02 2.37
N HIS A 23 21.75 11.15 1.07
CA HIS A 23 22.87 11.20 0.14
C HIS A 23 23.22 12.66 -0.15
N LYS A 24 24.49 13.01 0.03
CA LYS A 24 25.03 14.34 -0.23
C LYS A 24 26.17 14.20 -1.25
N TYR A 25 26.12 15.00 -2.32
CA TYR A 25 27.27 15.17 -3.17
C TYR A 25 28.29 16.08 -2.47
N SER A 26 29.55 15.66 -2.45
CA SER A 26 30.65 16.39 -1.86
C SER A 26 31.71 16.72 -2.92
N LYS A 27 32.24 17.92 -2.86
CA LYS A 27 33.40 18.33 -3.66
C LYS A 27 34.73 17.90 -3.03
N ASP A 28 34.68 17.61 -1.73
CA ASP A 28 35.82 17.15 -0.92
C ASP A 28 35.26 16.11 0.08
N VAL A 29 35.36 14.84 -0.33
CA VAL A 29 34.78 13.73 0.43
C VAL A 29 35.50 13.53 1.76
N ASP A 30 36.84 13.68 1.81
CA ASP A 30 37.61 13.49 3.03
C ASP A 30 37.23 14.51 4.10
N LYS A 31 37.10 15.78 3.70
CA LYS A 31 36.64 16.86 4.60
C LYS A 31 35.23 16.62 5.11
N ASP A 32 34.29 16.19 4.25
CA ASP A 32 32.94 15.87 4.68
C ASP A 32 32.91 14.63 5.59
N ILE A 33 33.76 13.64 5.38
CA ILE A 33 33.91 12.49 6.28
C ILE A 33 34.38 12.96 7.66
N GLU A 34 35.36 13.84 7.72
CA GLU A 34 35.86 14.37 8.98
C GLU A 34 34.79 15.14 9.75
N ILE A 35 34.08 16.06 9.05
CA ILE A 35 33.01 16.87 9.65
C ILE A 35 31.82 16.03 10.14
N PHE A 36 31.44 15.00 9.38
CA PHE A 36 30.26 14.18 9.68
C PHE A 36 30.59 12.79 10.21
N ALA A 37 31.83 12.53 10.65
CA ALA A 37 32.36 11.22 11.04
C ALA A 37 31.38 10.32 11.80
N PRO A 38 30.64 10.77 12.83
CA PRO A 38 29.70 9.90 13.58
C PRO A 38 28.49 9.44 12.78
N TYR A 39 28.18 10.14 11.68
CA TYR A 39 26.98 9.94 10.89
C TYR A 39 27.25 9.33 9.51
N VAL A 40 28.53 9.16 9.12
CA VAL A 40 28.90 8.61 7.82
C VAL A 40 28.59 7.11 7.80
N TYR A 41 27.68 6.73 6.90
CA TYR A 41 27.30 5.33 6.67
C TYR A 41 28.11 4.68 5.55
N LYS A 42 28.29 5.42 4.45
CA LYS A 42 28.98 4.99 3.25
C LYS A 42 29.45 6.20 2.47
N TYR A 43 30.56 6.07 1.80
CA TYR A 43 31.04 7.08 0.85
C TYR A 43 31.54 6.40 -0.43
N LYS A 44 31.60 7.18 -1.52
CA LYS A 44 32.14 6.77 -2.80
C LYS A 44 32.80 7.98 -3.45
N PHE A 45 34.08 7.84 -3.82
CA PHE A 45 34.80 8.83 -4.62
C PHE A 45 34.43 8.70 -6.10
N ASN A 46 34.50 9.82 -6.81
CA ASN A 46 34.56 9.87 -8.27
C ASN A 46 36.01 9.60 -8.74
N ASP A 47 36.19 9.61 -10.05
CA ASP A 47 37.50 9.33 -10.67
C ASP A 47 38.58 10.38 -10.31
N ASP A 48 38.18 11.59 -9.92
CA ASP A 48 39.08 12.67 -9.43
C ASP A 48 39.63 12.40 -8.02
N LYS A 49 39.16 11.35 -7.34
CA LYS A 49 39.52 10.95 -5.96
C LYS A 49 39.36 12.03 -4.90
N THR A 50 38.67 13.12 -5.19
CA THR A 50 38.39 14.21 -4.25
C THR A 50 36.91 14.43 -4.09
N SER A 51 36.16 14.48 -5.18
CA SER A 51 34.71 14.60 -5.17
C SER A 51 34.01 13.27 -5.11
N GLY A 52 32.75 13.25 -4.69
CA GLY A 52 31.98 12.01 -4.63
C GLY A 52 30.67 12.14 -3.87
N TYR A 53 30.21 11.03 -3.35
CA TYR A 53 28.98 10.95 -2.58
C TYR A 53 29.24 10.48 -1.15
N VAL A 54 28.69 11.18 -0.19
CA VAL A 54 28.66 10.80 1.21
C VAL A 54 27.24 10.48 1.61
N SER A 55 27.03 9.30 2.16
CA SER A 55 25.74 8.85 2.69
C SER A 55 25.78 8.99 4.20
N LEU A 56 24.91 9.83 4.74
CA LEU A 56 24.81 10.11 6.16
C LEU A 56 23.61 9.39 6.76
N ILE A 57 23.81 8.74 7.91
CA ILE A 57 22.71 8.19 8.71
C ILE A 57 22.25 9.28 9.69
N ASN A 58 20.98 9.63 9.59
CA ASN A 58 20.34 10.34 10.66
C ASN A 58 19.77 9.30 11.65
N SER A 59 20.49 9.02 12.72
CA SER A 59 20.09 8.04 13.76
C SER A 59 19.02 8.59 14.70
N PHE A 60 18.06 9.31 14.15
CA PHE A 60 16.89 9.69 14.92
C PHE A 60 15.99 8.46 15.07
N VAL A 61 16.04 7.82 16.23
CA VAL A 61 15.04 6.85 16.64
C VAL A 61 13.81 7.64 17.09
N PRO A 62 12.72 7.67 16.33
CA PRO A 62 11.52 8.37 16.76
C PRO A 62 11.05 7.73 18.08
N HIS A 63 10.77 8.54 19.09
CA HIS A 63 10.27 8.07 20.39
C HIS A 63 8.97 7.27 20.30
N PHE A 64 8.31 7.26 19.13
CA PHE A 64 7.04 6.57 18.85
C PHE A 64 7.19 5.30 18.00
N MET A 65 8.40 4.76 17.85
CA MET A 65 8.56 3.47 17.17
C MET A 65 8.10 2.33 18.07
N LEU A 66 6.99 1.71 17.69
CA LEU A 66 6.43 0.55 18.36
C LEU A 66 6.24 -0.61 17.35
N PRO A 67 7.34 -1.21 16.84
CA PRO A 67 7.25 -2.24 15.80
C PRO A 67 6.47 -3.48 16.26
N GLN A 68 6.50 -3.83 17.56
CA GLN A 68 5.70 -4.91 18.12
C GLN A 68 4.20 -4.60 18.05
N PHE A 69 3.80 -3.37 18.33
CA PHE A 69 2.42 -2.91 18.21
C PHE A 69 1.95 -2.98 16.76
N ALA A 70 2.73 -2.42 15.83
CA ALA A 70 2.42 -2.46 14.42
C ALA A 70 2.33 -3.90 13.87
N LYS A 71 3.24 -4.79 14.30
CA LYS A 71 3.17 -6.21 13.97
C LYS A 71 1.89 -6.85 14.50
N SER A 72 1.56 -6.64 15.76
CA SER A 72 0.35 -7.20 16.39
C SER A 72 -0.92 -6.73 15.68
N LEU A 73 -0.97 -5.47 15.24
CA LEU A 73 -2.09 -4.92 14.48
C LEU A 73 -2.21 -5.60 13.10
N LEU A 74 -1.10 -5.75 12.39
CA LEU A 74 -1.08 -6.45 11.09
C LEU A 74 -1.46 -7.93 11.23
N ASP A 75 -1.00 -8.60 12.27
CA ASP A 75 -1.33 -10.01 12.52
C ASP A 75 -2.81 -10.17 12.89
N ALA A 76 -3.38 -9.26 13.66
CA ALA A 76 -4.82 -9.23 13.97
C ALA A 76 -5.65 -9.02 12.70
N TYR A 77 -5.23 -8.08 11.86
CA TYR A 77 -5.86 -7.83 10.56
C TYR A 77 -5.81 -9.08 9.66
N LYS A 78 -4.63 -9.68 9.48
CA LYS A 78 -4.48 -10.91 8.67
C LYS A 78 -5.39 -12.01 9.16
N ARG A 79 -5.39 -12.31 10.47
CA ARG A 79 -6.27 -13.34 11.03
C ARG A 79 -7.75 -13.07 10.74
N LYS A 80 -8.18 -11.80 10.79
CA LYS A 80 -9.54 -11.42 10.43
C LYS A 80 -9.82 -11.70 8.95
N MET A 81 -8.94 -11.27 8.06
CA MET A 81 -9.09 -11.48 6.61
C MET A 81 -9.07 -12.97 6.25
N ASP A 82 -8.17 -13.76 6.85
CA ASP A 82 -8.11 -15.20 6.61
C ASP A 82 -9.39 -15.91 7.07
N LYS A 83 -9.98 -15.48 8.19
CA LYS A 83 -11.30 -15.97 8.63
C LYS A 83 -12.39 -15.63 7.61
N ILE A 84 -12.41 -14.41 7.07
CA ILE A 84 -13.37 -14.02 6.04
C ILE A 84 -13.20 -14.89 4.78
N LYS A 85 -11.97 -15.04 4.29
CA LYS A 85 -11.66 -15.86 3.10
C LYS A 85 -12.03 -17.33 3.27
N SER A 86 -12.12 -17.84 4.47
CA SER A 86 -12.61 -19.20 4.72
C SER A 86 -14.13 -19.34 4.60
N ILE A 87 -14.87 -18.23 4.61
CA ILE A 87 -16.34 -18.19 4.57
C ILE A 87 -16.85 -17.84 3.17
N VAL A 88 -16.15 -16.89 2.48
CA VAL A 88 -16.57 -16.33 1.20
C VAL A 88 -15.47 -16.46 0.14
N LYS A 89 -15.89 -16.53 -1.13
CA LYS A 89 -14.97 -16.50 -2.26
C LYS A 89 -14.54 -15.07 -2.57
N VAL A 90 -13.27 -14.77 -2.33
CA VAL A 90 -12.70 -13.47 -2.63
C VAL A 90 -12.08 -13.46 -4.03
N TYR A 91 -12.57 -12.60 -4.91
CA TYR A 91 -12.05 -12.44 -6.28
C TYR A 91 -10.86 -11.50 -6.36
N TYR A 92 -10.83 -10.50 -5.47
CA TYR A 92 -9.74 -9.54 -5.38
C TYR A 92 -9.61 -9.01 -3.95
N GLU A 93 -8.38 -8.76 -3.54
CA GLU A 93 -8.05 -8.20 -2.22
C GLU A 93 -7.03 -7.07 -2.38
N ASN A 94 -7.29 -5.97 -1.72
CA ASN A 94 -6.34 -4.86 -1.64
C ASN A 94 -6.35 -4.27 -0.23
N ILE A 95 -5.34 -4.63 0.56
CA ILE A 95 -5.15 -4.22 1.96
C ILE A 95 -6.41 -4.50 2.79
N ASP A 96 -7.35 -3.55 2.88
CA ASP A 96 -8.53 -3.57 3.73
C ASP A 96 -9.85 -3.68 2.93
N ALA A 97 -9.77 -3.88 1.64
CA ALA A 97 -10.92 -4.04 0.75
C ALA A 97 -10.92 -5.42 0.09
N ILE A 98 -12.08 -6.02 -0.05
CA ILE A 98 -12.29 -7.28 -0.77
C ILE A 98 -13.38 -7.11 -1.81
N LEU A 99 -13.24 -7.84 -2.91
CA LEU A 99 -14.28 -8.01 -3.92
C LEU A 99 -14.87 -9.41 -3.77
N ILE A 100 -16.16 -9.47 -3.58
CA ILE A 100 -16.96 -10.70 -3.46
C ILE A 100 -18.18 -10.58 -4.34
N ASP A 101 -18.88 -11.69 -4.59
CA ASP A 101 -20.17 -11.66 -5.26
C ASP A 101 -21.33 -11.33 -4.30
N GLU A 102 -22.52 -11.12 -4.86
CA GLU A 102 -23.72 -10.80 -4.10
C GLU A 102 -24.15 -11.94 -3.16
N HIS A 103 -23.95 -13.21 -3.57
CA HIS A 103 -24.29 -14.34 -2.73
C HIS A 103 -23.44 -14.36 -1.45
N ASP A 104 -22.14 -14.13 -1.58
CA ASP A 104 -21.20 -14.09 -0.45
C ASP A 104 -21.36 -12.81 0.38
N TYR A 105 -21.79 -11.69 -0.24
CA TYR A 105 -22.19 -10.51 0.49
C TYR A 105 -23.35 -10.81 1.46
N ASN A 106 -24.40 -11.51 0.99
CA ASN A 106 -25.54 -11.83 1.84
C ASN A 106 -25.13 -12.70 3.04
N LYS A 107 -24.21 -13.65 2.86
CA LYS A 107 -23.66 -14.43 3.98
C LYS A 107 -22.97 -13.55 5.03
N LEU A 108 -22.14 -12.60 4.60
CA LEU A 108 -21.45 -11.69 5.53
C LEU A 108 -22.44 -10.76 6.23
N ASN A 109 -23.48 -10.35 5.55
CA ASN A 109 -24.54 -9.52 6.12
C ASN A 109 -25.34 -10.28 7.18
N ASP A 110 -25.74 -11.51 6.92
CA ASP A 110 -26.45 -12.38 7.85
C ASP A 110 -25.61 -12.69 9.10
N MET A 111 -24.29 -12.71 8.96
CA MET A 111 -23.35 -12.84 10.07
C MET A 111 -23.14 -11.54 10.87
N GLY A 112 -23.77 -10.43 10.46
CA GLY A 112 -23.63 -9.11 11.10
C GLY A 112 -22.27 -8.46 10.89
N LEU A 113 -21.49 -8.91 9.88
CA LEU A 113 -20.16 -8.38 9.58
C LEU A 113 -20.20 -7.12 8.71
N ILE A 114 -21.34 -6.88 8.06
CA ILE A 114 -21.58 -5.67 7.26
C ILE A 114 -22.27 -4.64 8.16
N ASN A 115 -21.53 -3.66 8.61
CA ASN A 115 -22.03 -2.62 9.51
C ASN A 115 -21.09 -1.40 9.52
N ASN A 116 -21.50 -0.31 10.17
CA ASN A 116 -20.73 0.93 10.30
C ASN A 116 -19.89 1.00 11.58
N GLU A 117 -19.83 -0.08 12.37
CA GLU A 117 -19.05 -0.11 13.60
C GLU A 117 -17.56 -0.29 13.33
N LEU A 118 -16.75 -0.02 14.35
CA LEU A 118 -15.31 -0.21 14.26
C LEU A 118 -14.99 -1.69 14.00
N GLY A 119 -14.39 -1.96 12.87
CA GLY A 119 -14.05 -3.32 12.45
C GLY A 119 -15.13 -4.00 11.60
N GLY A 120 -16.30 -3.41 11.38
CA GLY A 120 -17.27 -3.85 10.39
C GLY A 120 -16.79 -3.60 8.96
N PHE A 121 -17.37 -4.29 8.01
CA PHE A 121 -17.25 -3.98 6.58
C PHE A 121 -18.41 -3.11 6.14
N LYS A 122 -18.16 -2.26 5.14
CA LYS A 122 -19.20 -1.48 4.46
C LYS A 122 -19.05 -1.62 2.96
N ILE A 123 -20.15 -1.52 2.24
CA ILE A 123 -20.10 -1.44 0.80
C ILE A 123 -19.50 -0.09 0.41
N GLU A 124 -18.50 -0.12 -0.46
CA GLU A 124 -17.97 1.08 -1.11
C GLU A 124 -18.54 1.24 -2.51
N HIS A 125 -18.58 0.16 -3.28
CA HIS A 125 -19.09 0.15 -4.65
C HIS A 125 -19.79 -1.18 -4.95
N VAL A 126 -20.78 -1.12 -5.85
CA VAL A 126 -21.42 -2.29 -6.46
C VAL A 126 -21.07 -2.26 -7.95
N PHE A 127 -20.54 -3.37 -8.46
CA PHE A 127 -20.12 -3.50 -9.85
C PHE A 127 -20.98 -4.53 -10.57
N THR A 128 -21.39 -4.22 -11.79
CA THR A 128 -22.03 -5.20 -12.69
C THR A 128 -21.00 -5.98 -13.50
N GLU A 129 -19.88 -5.33 -13.81
CA GLU A 129 -18.75 -5.94 -14.52
C GLU A 129 -17.45 -5.40 -13.95
N ILE A 130 -16.43 -6.24 -13.89
CA ILE A 130 -15.08 -5.82 -13.48
C ILE A 130 -14.02 -6.58 -14.29
N ALA A 131 -13.01 -5.86 -14.74
CA ALA A 131 -11.83 -6.42 -15.39
C ALA A 131 -10.59 -6.06 -14.56
N ILE A 132 -9.91 -7.07 -14.01
CA ILE A 132 -8.76 -6.92 -13.12
C ILE A 132 -7.52 -7.41 -13.86
N MET A 133 -6.52 -6.54 -14.01
CA MET A 133 -5.23 -6.89 -14.60
C MET A 133 -4.19 -7.22 -13.53
N SER A 134 -4.14 -6.43 -12.47
CA SER A 134 -3.20 -6.62 -11.36
C SER A 134 -3.66 -5.88 -10.11
N SER A 135 -2.89 -5.97 -9.03
CA SER A 135 -3.14 -5.17 -7.82
C SER A 135 -3.18 -3.68 -8.16
N LYS A 136 -4.24 -2.99 -7.73
CA LYS A 136 -4.49 -1.55 -7.97
C LYS A 136 -4.61 -1.17 -9.46
N ARG A 137 -4.92 -2.13 -10.33
CA ARG A 137 -5.11 -1.88 -11.75
C ARG A 137 -6.31 -2.67 -12.27
N TYR A 138 -7.47 -2.04 -12.22
CA TYR A 138 -8.74 -2.60 -12.69
C TYR A 138 -9.69 -1.53 -13.19
N VAL A 139 -10.60 -1.92 -14.03
CA VAL A 139 -11.74 -1.11 -14.49
C VAL A 139 -13.03 -1.86 -14.20
N ALA A 140 -14.10 -1.13 -13.95
CA ALA A 140 -15.39 -1.73 -13.64
C ALA A 140 -16.54 -0.89 -14.21
N THR A 141 -17.72 -1.50 -14.28
CA THR A 141 -18.97 -0.80 -14.51
C THR A 141 -19.77 -0.84 -13.22
N LEU A 142 -20.14 0.33 -12.72
CA LEU A 142 -21.02 0.46 -11.56
C LEU A 142 -22.45 0.02 -11.90
N ASP A 143 -23.27 -0.20 -10.89
CA ASP A 143 -24.68 -0.55 -11.02
C ASP A 143 -25.50 0.53 -11.75
N ASN A 144 -25.10 1.81 -11.65
CA ASN A 144 -25.68 2.93 -12.38
C ASN A 144 -25.21 3.05 -13.83
N GLY A 145 -24.33 2.13 -14.31
CA GLY A 145 -23.77 2.12 -15.65
C GLY A 145 -22.53 3.00 -15.85
N GLU A 146 -22.12 3.77 -14.86
CA GLU A 146 -20.90 4.57 -14.93
C GLU A 146 -19.63 3.70 -14.96
N LYS A 147 -18.59 4.19 -15.66
CA LYS A 147 -17.30 3.50 -15.73
C LYS A 147 -16.41 3.94 -14.58
N PHE A 148 -15.95 2.99 -13.81
CA PHE A 148 -15.05 3.18 -12.68
C PHE A 148 -13.63 2.74 -13.04
N TYR A 149 -12.66 3.55 -12.71
CA TYR A 149 -11.25 3.31 -13.01
C TYR A 149 -10.42 3.32 -11.74
N HIS A 150 -9.66 2.26 -11.52
CA HIS A 150 -8.66 2.20 -10.47
C HIS A 150 -7.31 1.84 -11.09
N CYS A 151 -6.72 2.82 -11.79
CA CYS A 151 -5.42 2.68 -12.45
C CYS A 151 -4.50 3.78 -11.94
N VAL A 152 -3.45 3.41 -11.21
CA VAL A 152 -2.50 4.38 -10.66
C VAL A 152 -1.59 4.89 -11.78
N ASN A 153 -1.56 6.21 -11.98
CA ASN A 153 -0.68 6.94 -12.91
C ASN A 153 -0.91 6.73 -14.42
N GLU A 154 -2.06 6.21 -14.84
CA GLU A 154 -2.36 6.01 -16.27
C GLU A 154 -3.77 6.51 -16.62
N SER A 155 -3.89 7.20 -17.75
CA SER A 155 -5.18 7.38 -18.43
C SER A 155 -5.43 6.14 -19.32
N VAL A 156 -6.46 5.38 -19.03
CA VAL A 156 -6.75 4.12 -19.71
C VAL A 156 -8.13 4.21 -20.35
N ASP A 157 -8.23 3.79 -21.62
CA ASP A 157 -9.54 3.55 -22.22
C ASP A 157 -10.16 2.27 -21.66
N TYR A 158 -11.45 2.31 -21.32
CA TYR A 158 -12.17 1.20 -20.70
C TYR A 158 -12.18 -0.05 -21.59
N TYR A 159 -12.54 0.13 -22.84
CA TYR A 159 -12.72 -1.00 -23.76
C TYR A 159 -11.39 -1.63 -24.16
N ASP A 160 -10.38 -0.81 -24.34
CA ASP A 160 -9.01 -1.31 -24.60
C ASP A 160 -8.49 -2.12 -23.41
N PHE A 161 -8.73 -1.65 -22.19
CA PHE A 161 -8.33 -2.37 -21.00
C PHE A 161 -9.06 -3.72 -20.85
N VAL A 162 -10.38 -3.74 -21.03
CA VAL A 162 -11.18 -4.96 -20.97
C VAL A 162 -10.72 -5.96 -22.04
N ASN A 163 -10.49 -5.50 -23.25
CA ASN A 163 -10.00 -6.36 -24.35
C ASN A 163 -8.60 -6.92 -24.05
N GLN A 164 -7.74 -6.15 -23.42
CA GLN A 164 -6.41 -6.61 -23.01
C GLN A 164 -6.52 -7.70 -21.94
N VAL A 165 -7.37 -7.51 -20.94
CA VAL A 165 -7.61 -8.52 -19.89
C VAL A 165 -8.19 -9.81 -20.50
N LYS A 166 -9.18 -9.72 -21.40
CA LYS A 166 -9.74 -10.88 -22.10
C LYS A 166 -8.68 -11.66 -22.86
N ARG A 167 -7.80 -10.98 -23.60
CA ARG A 167 -6.69 -11.63 -24.31
C ARG A 167 -5.73 -12.36 -23.35
N MET A 168 -5.42 -11.76 -22.22
CA MET A 168 -4.53 -12.37 -21.21
C MET A 168 -5.14 -13.60 -20.54
N THR A 169 -6.46 -13.61 -20.34
CA THR A 169 -7.19 -14.69 -19.65
C THR A 169 -7.73 -15.75 -20.60
N GLY A 170 -7.58 -15.57 -21.92
CA GLY A 170 -8.12 -16.49 -22.94
C GLY A 170 -9.64 -16.47 -23.05
N GLN A 171 -10.30 -15.49 -22.46
CA GLN A 171 -11.75 -15.28 -22.60
C GLN A 171 -12.05 -14.63 -23.97
N LYS A 172 -13.04 -15.21 -24.67
CA LYS A 172 -13.54 -14.69 -25.96
C LYS A 172 -14.63 -13.65 -25.72
#